data_21998051231feccce92ab543369001f3
#
_entry.id   21998051231feccce92ab543369001f3
#
_cell.length_a   1.000
_cell.length_b   1.000
_cell.length_c   1.000
_cell.angle_alpha   90.00
_cell.angle_beta   90.00
_cell.angle_gamma   90.00
#
_symmetry.space_group_name_H-M   'P 1'
#
loop_
_entity.id
_entity.type
_entity.pdbx_description
1 polymer ?
#
loop_
_entity_poly.entity_id
_entity_poly.type
_entity_poly.pdbx_seq_one_letter_code
_entity_poly.pdbx_strand_id
1 'polypeptide(L)'
;MATPKSSPTPDLTRAAEATELARRVVEQGVRTLAALGGPDDQQVLAYDLAHSAAAVETARSLNDYSRKGNTEALITCAFVADMLQEVSTRLLGREDMWGVEKNPLAPAHAFMTTFREPEFLASLAFVAGPRHLEDEFE
;
A
#
# COMPACT_ATOMS: atom_id res chain seq x y z
N MET A 1 -23.78 0.97 -25.80
CA MET A 1 -22.88 0.07 -25.10
C MET A 1 -21.66 0.85 -24.65
N ALA A 2 -21.39 0.84 -23.34
CA ALA A 2 -20.23 1.57 -22.82
C ALA A 2 -18.92 0.90 -23.27
N THR A 3 -17.96 1.71 -23.73
CA THR A 3 -16.63 1.20 -24.05
C THR A 3 -15.95 0.75 -22.74
N PRO A 4 -15.40 -0.46 -22.67
CA PRO A 4 -14.68 -0.86 -21.47
C PRO A 4 -13.51 0.10 -21.21
N LYS A 5 -13.33 0.48 -19.96
CA LYS A 5 -12.14 1.25 -19.59
C LYS A 5 -10.90 0.42 -19.86
N SER A 6 -9.92 0.98 -20.54
CA SER A 6 -8.64 0.33 -20.69
C SER A 6 -7.97 0.21 -19.32
N SER A 7 -7.22 -0.88 -19.11
CA SER A 7 -6.43 -1.06 -17.89
C SER A 7 -5.43 0.09 -17.76
N PRO A 8 -5.18 0.59 -16.54
CA PRO A 8 -4.16 1.61 -16.34
C PRO A 8 -2.80 1.05 -16.72
N THR A 9 -1.90 1.93 -17.14
CA THR A 9 -0.49 1.62 -17.32
C THR A 9 0.15 1.52 -15.93
N PRO A 10 0.99 0.52 -15.66
CA PRO A 10 1.73 0.47 -14.41
C PRO A 10 2.57 1.74 -14.23
N ASP A 11 2.59 2.25 -13.00
CA ASP A 11 3.39 3.42 -12.65
C ASP A 11 4.28 3.06 -11.46
N LEU A 12 5.41 2.43 -11.75
CA LEU A 12 6.32 1.93 -10.72
C LEU A 12 7.05 3.06 -10.00
N THR A 13 7.27 4.19 -10.66
CA THR A 13 7.86 5.38 -10.03
C THR A 13 6.93 5.90 -8.94
N ARG A 14 5.65 6.09 -9.26
CA ARG A 14 4.66 6.54 -8.27
C ARG A 14 4.40 5.51 -7.20
N ALA A 15 4.42 4.22 -7.54
CA ALA A 15 4.30 3.15 -6.55
C ALA A 15 5.42 3.23 -5.51
N ALA A 16 6.66 3.43 -5.96
CA ALA A 16 7.82 3.58 -5.08
C ALA A 16 7.73 4.84 -4.21
N GLU A 17 7.34 5.96 -4.81
CA GLU A 17 7.15 7.23 -4.08
C GLU A 17 6.07 7.10 -3.01
N ALA A 18 4.94 6.47 -3.34
CA ALA A 18 3.85 6.26 -2.41
C ALA A 18 4.25 5.34 -1.26
N THR A 19 4.99 4.28 -1.55
CA THR A 19 5.52 3.35 -0.54
C THR A 19 6.47 4.09 0.40
N GLU A 20 7.34 4.93 -0.14
CA GLU A 20 8.29 5.72 0.67
C GLU A 20 7.57 6.74 1.54
N LEU A 21 6.51 7.37 1.03
CA LEU A 21 5.68 8.28 1.80
C LEU A 21 5.05 7.53 3.00
N ALA A 22 4.47 6.36 2.76
CA ALA A 22 3.88 5.55 3.82
C ALA A 22 4.94 5.11 4.83
N ARG A 23 6.14 4.74 4.38
CA ARG A 23 7.25 4.38 5.25
C ARG A 23 7.60 5.52 6.22
N ARG A 24 7.68 6.75 5.72
CA ARG A 24 7.98 7.91 6.54
C ARG A 24 6.89 8.20 7.58
N VAL A 25 5.63 7.99 7.20
CA VAL A 25 4.51 8.16 8.13
C VAL A 25 4.60 7.13 9.25
N VAL A 26 4.87 5.87 8.92
CA VAL A 26 5.06 4.80 9.92
C VAL A 26 6.25 5.10 10.83
N GLU A 27 7.38 5.54 10.27
CA GLU A 27 8.56 5.94 11.07
C GLU A 27 8.24 7.03 12.07
N GLN A 28 7.46 8.03 11.67
CA GLN A 28 7.04 9.09 12.60
C GLN A 28 6.19 8.51 13.73
N GLY A 29 5.29 7.58 13.43
CA GLY A 29 4.51 6.87 14.44
C GLY A 29 5.38 6.09 15.41
N VAL A 30 6.42 5.44 14.90
CA VAL A 30 7.39 4.69 15.74
C VAL A 30 8.14 5.64 16.68
N ARG A 31 8.57 6.79 16.19
CA ARG A 31 9.22 7.81 17.03
C ARG A 31 8.27 8.31 18.12
N THR A 32 7.01 8.54 17.78
CA THR A 32 5.99 8.97 18.74
C THR A 32 5.74 7.89 19.78
N LEU A 33 5.65 6.63 19.38
CA LEU A 33 5.49 5.49 20.29
C LEU A 33 6.63 5.45 21.31
N ALA A 34 7.86 5.59 20.84
CA ALA A 34 9.04 5.59 21.72
C ALA A 34 8.98 6.75 22.72
N ALA A 35 8.54 7.95 22.27
CA ALA A 35 8.42 9.12 23.13
C ALA A 35 7.30 8.98 24.17
N LEU A 36 6.29 8.15 23.91
CA LEU A 36 5.14 7.94 24.81
C LEU A 36 5.33 6.76 25.76
N GLY A 37 6.52 6.16 25.83
CA GLY A 37 6.82 5.08 26.76
C GLY A 37 6.92 3.68 26.16
N GLY A 38 6.70 3.58 24.85
CA GLY A 38 6.86 2.30 24.13
C GLY A 38 5.59 1.44 24.09
N PRO A 39 5.72 0.20 23.56
CA PRO A 39 4.57 -0.67 23.27
C PRO A 39 3.72 -1.03 24.49
N ASP A 40 4.35 -1.22 25.66
CA ASP A 40 3.61 -1.64 26.85
C ASP A 40 2.62 -0.59 27.34
N ASP A 41 2.97 0.70 27.16
CA ASP A 41 2.11 1.81 27.57
C ASP A 41 1.13 2.24 26.48
N GLN A 42 1.43 1.92 25.21
CA GLN A 42 0.68 2.37 24.03
C GLN A 42 0.36 1.21 23.10
N GLN A 43 -0.42 0.26 23.60
CA GLN A 43 -0.67 -1.00 22.86
C GLN A 43 -1.44 -0.82 21.56
N VAL A 44 -2.44 0.10 21.53
CA VAL A 44 -3.22 0.37 20.32
C VAL A 44 -2.32 0.94 19.21
N LEU A 45 -1.50 1.93 19.56
CA LEU A 45 -0.56 2.52 18.61
C LEU A 45 0.45 1.48 18.15
N ALA A 46 1.01 0.69 19.06
CA ALA A 46 1.98 -0.36 18.74
C ALA A 46 1.39 -1.39 17.77
N TYR A 47 0.14 -1.79 17.98
CA TYR A 47 -0.57 -2.73 17.11
C TYR A 47 -0.74 -2.14 15.70
N ASP A 48 -1.24 -0.91 15.61
CA ASP A 48 -1.42 -0.24 14.32
C ASP A 48 -0.09 -0.10 13.57
N LEU A 49 0.97 0.27 14.26
CA LEU A 49 2.29 0.43 13.67
C LEU A 49 2.88 -0.89 13.18
N ALA A 50 2.71 -1.96 13.94
CA ALA A 50 3.21 -3.27 13.55
C ALA A 50 2.56 -3.75 12.24
N HIS A 51 1.25 -3.63 12.14
CA HIS A 51 0.52 -4.00 10.92
C HIS A 51 0.87 -3.10 9.74
N SER A 52 0.96 -1.79 9.97
CA SER A 52 1.32 -0.83 8.92
C SER A 52 2.76 -1.04 8.42
N ALA A 53 3.69 -1.27 9.33
CA ALA A 53 5.09 -1.54 8.99
C ALA A 53 5.23 -2.82 8.16
N ALA A 54 4.50 -3.88 8.53
CA ALA A 54 4.52 -5.13 7.77
C ALA A 54 3.99 -4.92 6.34
N ALA A 55 2.90 -4.18 6.18
CA ALA A 55 2.33 -3.88 4.87
C ALA A 55 3.30 -3.05 4.01
N VAL A 56 3.93 -2.04 4.60
CA VAL A 56 4.91 -1.19 3.90
C VAL A 56 6.14 -2.03 3.47
N GLU A 57 6.66 -2.88 4.33
CA GLU A 57 7.82 -3.73 4.00
C GLU A 57 7.47 -4.73 2.90
N THR A 58 6.27 -5.29 2.90
CA THR A 58 5.81 -6.16 1.82
C THR A 58 5.75 -5.37 0.49
N ALA A 59 5.22 -4.15 0.51
CA ALA A 59 5.17 -3.30 -0.68
C ALA A 59 6.58 -3.02 -1.22
N ARG A 60 7.54 -2.74 -0.34
CA ARG A 60 8.93 -2.51 -0.75
C ARG A 60 9.54 -3.76 -1.39
N SER A 61 9.29 -4.94 -0.83
CA SER A 61 9.85 -6.18 -1.35
C SER A 61 9.28 -6.58 -2.72
N LEU A 62 8.10 -6.06 -3.09
CA LEU A 62 7.52 -6.28 -4.42
C LEU A 62 8.24 -5.51 -5.53
N ASN A 63 9.17 -4.62 -5.19
CA ASN A 63 9.88 -3.83 -6.19
C ASN A 63 10.62 -4.70 -7.20
N ASP A 64 11.30 -5.75 -6.75
CA ASP A 64 11.98 -6.69 -7.64
C ASP A 64 10.99 -7.53 -8.46
N TYR A 65 9.90 -7.97 -7.81
CA TYR A 65 8.83 -8.71 -8.47
C TYR A 65 8.20 -7.92 -9.62
N SER A 66 8.05 -6.61 -9.45
CA SER A 66 7.43 -5.72 -10.43
C SER A 66 8.19 -5.68 -11.77
N ARG A 67 9.48 -6.01 -11.75
CA ARG A 67 10.33 -5.98 -12.95
C ARG A 67 10.19 -7.20 -13.84
N LYS A 68 9.49 -8.25 -13.39
CA LYS A 68 9.33 -9.49 -14.16
C LYS A 68 8.46 -9.33 -15.40
N GLY A 69 7.52 -8.39 -15.41
CA GLY A 69 6.66 -8.14 -16.55
C GLY A 69 5.52 -7.20 -16.23
N ASN A 70 4.65 -6.98 -17.22
CA ASN A 70 3.54 -6.03 -17.10
C ASN A 70 2.51 -6.48 -16.04
N THR A 71 2.15 -7.76 -16.01
CA THR A 71 1.20 -8.29 -15.02
C THR A 71 1.73 -8.11 -13.60
N GLU A 72 3.01 -8.44 -13.38
CA GLU A 72 3.67 -8.30 -12.08
C GLU A 72 3.77 -6.83 -11.66
N ALA A 73 4.00 -5.94 -12.61
CA ALA A 73 4.00 -4.50 -12.36
C ALA A 73 2.60 -4.01 -11.93
N LEU A 74 1.54 -4.48 -12.58
CA LEU A 74 0.18 -4.14 -12.21
C LEU A 74 -0.22 -4.71 -10.85
N ILE A 75 0.18 -5.94 -10.54
CA ILE A 75 -0.03 -6.55 -9.23
C ILE A 75 0.65 -5.71 -8.14
N THR A 76 1.88 -5.26 -8.41
CA THR A 76 2.62 -4.40 -7.47
C THR A 76 1.87 -3.09 -7.22
N CYS A 77 1.40 -2.43 -8.28
CA CYS A 77 0.63 -1.18 -8.15
C CYS A 77 -0.66 -1.41 -7.35
N ALA A 78 -1.38 -2.51 -7.60
CA ALA A 78 -2.58 -2.86 -6.86
C ALA A 78 -2.27 -3.09 -5.38
N PHE A 79 -1.19 -3.81 -5.08
CA PHE A 79 -0.77 -4.07 -3.70
C PHE A 79 -0.40 -2.78 -2.98
N VAL A 80 0.38 -1.91 -3.63
CA VAL A 80 0.76 -0.62 -3.04
C VAL A 80 -0.48 0.22 -2.74
N ALA A 81 -1.45 0.27 -3.65
CA ALA A 81 -2.70 0.99 -3.43
C ALA A 81 -3.49 0.43 -2.24
N ASP A 82 -3.55 -0.89 -2.08
CA ASP A 82 -4.19 -1.54 -0.95
C ASP A 82 -3.45 -1.26 0.37
N MET A 83 -2.13 -1.28 0.35
CA MET A 83 -1.30 -0.93 1.50
C MET A 83 -1.60 0.51 1.96
N LEU A 84 -1.68 1.45 1.02
CA LEU A 84 -2.00 2.85 1.33
C LEU A 84 -3.38 2.97 1.97
N GLN A 85 -4.36 2.23 1.47
CA GLN A 85 -5.70 2.22 2.04
C GLN A 85 -5.70 1.66 3.46
N GLU A 86 -4.96 0.58 3.69
CA GLU A 86 -4.86 -0.03 5.03
C GLU A 86 -4.22 0.94 6.03
N VAL A 87 -3.10 1.57 5.66
CA VAL A 87 -2.45 2.56 6.53
C VAL A 87 -3.38 3.75 6.78
N SER A 88 -4.06 4.24 5.74
CA SER A 88 -5.02 5.34 5.86
C SER A 88 -6.14 5.02 6.84
N THR A 89 -6.68 3.80 6.79
CA THR A 89 -7.74 3.35 7.67
C THR A 89 -7.29 3.33 9.14
N ARG A 90 -6.05 2.89 9.39
CA ARG A 90 -5.50 2.86 10.74
C ARG A 90 -5.17 4.25 11.28
N LEU A 91 -4.81 5.17 10.39
CA LEU A 91 -4.53 6.56 10.74
C LEU A 91 -5.78 7.40 11.02
N LEU A 92 -6.89 7.09 10.35
CA LEU A 92 -8.09 7.92 10.38
C LEU A 92 -8.61 8.06 11.81
N GLY A 93 -8.63 9.27 12.33
CA GLY A 93 -9.02 9.58 13.69
C GLY A 93 -7.92 9.33 14.73
N ARG A 94 -6.73 8.91 14.33
CA ARG A 94 -5.60 8.63 15.22
C ARG A 94 -4.32 9.37 14.85
N GLU A 95 -4.43 10.38 14.00
CA GLU A 95 -3.27 11.13 13.50
C GLU A 95 -2.47 11.76 14.65
N ASP A 96 -3.16 12.32 15.65
CA ASP A 96 -2.50 12.89 16.82
C ASP A 96 -1.71 11.83 17.60
N MET A 97 -2.27 10.63 17.71
CA MET A 97 -1.61 9.51 18.39
C MET A 97 -0.34 9.07 17.66
N TRP A 98 -0.34 9.14 16.33
CA TRP A 98 0.84 8.83 15.51
C TRP A 98 1.83 9.99 15.45
N GLY A 99 1.43 11.19 15.89
CA GLY A 99 2.26 12.38 15.79
C GLY A 99 2.43 12.89 14.38
N VAL A 100 1.41 12.69 13.54
CA VAL A 100 1.41 13.13 12.15
C VAL A 100 0.28 14.13 11.91
N GLU A 101 0.43 14.96 10.87
CA GLU A 101 -0.62 15.88 10.45
C GLU A 101 -1.80 15.12 9.81
N LYS A 102 -2.92 15.80 9.64
CA LYS A 102 -4.10 15.19 8.99
C LYS A 102 -3.80 14.92 7.52
N ASN A 103 -4.32 13.79 7.01
CA ASN A 103 -4.15 13.37 5.63
C ASN A 103 -2.68 13.27 5.19
N PRO A 104 -1.81 12.59 5.95
CA PRO A 104 -0.40 12.54 5.60
C PRO A 104 -0.14 11.79 4.29
N LEU A 105 -1.08 10.95 3.84
CA LEU A 105 -0.97 10.20 2.59
C LEU A 105 -1.71 10.86 1.42
N ALA A 106 -2.18 12.10 1.58
CA ALA A 106 -2.90 12.82 0.52
C ALA A 106 -2.15 12.87 -0.82
N PRO A 107 -0.81 13.04 -0.86
CA PRO A 107 -0.08 13.02 -2.14
C PRO A 107 -0.21 11.71 -2.92
N ALA A 108 -0.57 10.62 -2.25
CA ALA A 108 -0.73 9.30 -2.88
C ALA A 108 -2.19 8.98 -3.23
N HIS A 109 -3.16 9.85 -2.95
CA HIS A 109 -4.58 9.54 -3.16
C HIS A 109 -4.92 9.27 -4.62
N ALA A 110 -4.33 10.01 -5.56
CA ALA A 110 -4.56 9.78 -6.99
C ALA A 110 -4.09 8.38 -7.41
N PHE A 111 -2.95 7.94 -6.90
CA PHE A 111 -2.44 6.59 -7.11
C PHE A 111 -3.41 5.54 -6.56
N MET A 112 -3.90 5.74 -5.34
CA MET A 112 -4.88 4.84 -4.72
C MET A 112 -6.15 4.73 -5.57
N THR A 113 -6.68 5.84 -6.03
CA THR A 113 -7.90 5.85 -6.85
C THR A 113 -7.71 5.05 -8.14
N THR A 114 -6.58 5.26 -8.82
CA THR A 114 -6.29 4.56 -10.08
C THR A 114 -6.17 3.06 -9.87
N PHE A 115 -5.39 2.62 -8.89
CA PHE A 115 -5.04 1.21 -8.73
C PHE A 115 -5.94 0.45 -7.74
N ARG A 116 -6.99 1.08 -7.24
CA ARG A 116 -8.08 0.43 -6.49
C ARG A 116 -9.40 0.47 -7.24
N GLU A 117 -9.41 0.88 -8.49
CA GLU A 117 -10.60 0.93 -9.32
C GLU A 117 -11.13 -0.51 -9.52
N PRO A 118 -12.44 -0.76 -9.22
CA PRO A 118 -12.98 -2.13 -9.23
C PRO A 118 -12.86 -2.86 -10.56
N GLU A 119 -13.05 -2.20 -11.68
CA GLU A 119 -12.92 -2.83 -13.00
C GLU A 119 -11.48 -3.28 -13.26
N PHE A 120 -10.51 -2.45 -12.87
CA PHE A 120 -9.10 -2.81 -12.98
C PHE A 120 -8.79 -4.03 -12.11
N LEU A 121 -9.21 -4.05 -10.85
CA LEU A 121 -8.94 -5.16 -9.94
C LEU A 121 -9.59 -6.47 -10.42
N ALA A 122 -10.80 -6.40 -10.94
CA ALA A 122 -11.47 -7.56 -11.52
C ALA A 122 -10.73 -8.10 -12.75
N SER A 123 -10.28 -7.21 -13.63
CA SER A 123 -9.48 -7.54 -14.80
C SER A 123 -8.14 -8.19 -14.41
N LEU A 124 -7.46 -7.61 -13.42
CA LEU A 124 -6.19 -8.11 -12.92
C LEU A 124 -6.34 -9.49 -12.28
N ALA A 125 -7.37 -9.71 -11.49
CA ALA A 125 -7.64 -11.01 -10.85
C ALA A 125 -7.86 -12.09 -11.90
N PHE A 126 -8.53 -11.77 -13.01
CA PHE A 126 -8.73 -12.72 -14.11
C PHE A 126 -7.41 -13.12 -14.76
N VAL A 127 -6.51 -12.17 -15.02
CA VAL A 127 -5.21 -12.42 -15.68
C VAL A 127 -4.22 -13.09 -14.74
N ALA A 128 -4.19 -12.65 -13.47
CA ALA A 128 -3.20 -13.07 -12.47
C ALA A 128 -3.70 -14.18 -11.55
N GLY A 129 -4.83 -14.84 -11.87
CA GLY A 129 -5.45 -15.85 -11.03
C GLY A 129 -4.66 -17.17 -10.97
N PRO A 130 -5.34 -18.31 -10.78
CA PRO A 130 -4.66 -19.60 -10.56
C PRO A 130 -3.57 -19.95 -11.56
N ARG A 131 -3.72 -19.56 -12.82
CA ARG A 131 -2.70 -19.81 -13.85
C ARG A 131 -1.36 -19.17 -13.53
N HIS A 132 -1.39 -17.92 -13.06
CA HIS A 132 -0.16 -17.22 -12.70
C HIS A 132 0.56 -17.93 -11.56
N LEU A 133 -0.19 -18.40 -10.57
CA LEU A 133 0.37 -19.13 -9.44
C LEU A 133 0.93 -20.49 -9.87
N GLU A 134 0.25 -21.19 -10.79
CA GLU A 134 0.72 -22.46 -11.32
C GLU A 134 2.06 -22.28 -12.04
N ASP A 135 2.19 -21.24 -12.86
CA ASP A 135 3.43 -20.95 -13.59
C ASP A 135 4.60 -20.64 -12.64
N GLU A 136 4.34 -20.00 -11.51
CA GLU A 136 5.37 -19.69 -10.50
C GLU A 136 5.87 -20.94 -9.76
N PHE A 137 5.06 -22.01 -9.68
CA PHE A 137 5.42 -23.25 -8.98
C PHE A 137 5.93 -24.35 -9.90
N GLU A 138 5.90 -24.16 -11.20
CA GLU A 138 6.51 -25.05 -12.18
C GLU A 138 7.95 -24.64 -12.48
#